data_5abd828a82cefb86b3e59ea85f4a7b86
#
_entry.id   5abd828a82cefb86b3e59ea85f4a7b86
#
_cell.length_a   1.000
_cell.length_b   1.000
_cell.length_c   1.000
_cell.angle_alpha   90.00
_cell.angle_beta   90.00
_cell.angle_gamma   90.00
#
_symmetry.space_group_name_H-M   'P 1'
#
loop_
_entity.id
_entity.type
_entity.pdbx_description
1 polymer ?
#
loop_
_entity_poly.entity_id
_entity_poly.type
_entity_poly.pdbx_seq_one_letter_code
_entity_poly.pdbx_strand_id
1 'polypeptide(L)'
;MNPCLTIRRHAFTMVEMLIVIAVIGIMSALVISAFSNAAQDTRRVVARQQQAAVQNAVNAWVNSVSQQQGLAQARNLYNLAGSSKGRLQLVQTYLDEATLSHFLANTTNNGEVKSAALSKTDQYLLLDTWSAVSYPKVELK
;
A
#
# COMPACT_ATOMS: atom_id res chain seq x y z
N MET A 1 60.50 -30.74 -30.36
CA MET A 1 59.43 -30.27 -31.27
C MET A 1 58.15 -30.18 -30.50
N ASN A 2 57.73 -28.98 -30.13
CA ASN A 2 56.45 -28.78 -29.42
C ASN A 2 55.34 -28.60 -30.45
N PRO A 3 54.24 -29.38 -30.39
CA PRO A 3 53.09 -29.18 -31.26
C PRO A 3 52.36 -27.88 -30.81
N CYS A 4 52.30 -26.92 -31.71
CA CYS A 4 51.52 -25.70 -31.54
C CYS A 4 50.02 -26.09 -31.59
N LEU A 5 49.34 -26.07 -30.44
CA LEU A 5 47.89 -26.24 -30.32
C LEU A 5 47.21 -25.01 -30.91
N THR A 6 46.76 -25.10 -32.14
CA THR A 6 45.88 -24.12 -32.76
C THR A 6 44.49 -24.21 -32.15
N ILE A 7 44.20 -23.30 -31.22
CA ILE A 7 42.86 -23.08 -30.67
C ILE A 7 41.98 -22.52 -31.79
N ARG A 8 41.09 -23.32 -32.34
CA ARG A 8 40.05 -22.88 -33.27
C ARG A 8 39.11 -21.92 -32.50
N ARG A 9 39.22 -20.66 -32.76
CA ARG A 9 38.23 -19.68 -32.30
C ARG A 9 36.98 -19.81 -33.16
N HIS A 10 35.91 -20.34 -32.61
CA HIS A 10 34.61 -20.34 -33.27
C HIS A 10 34.10 -18.89 -33.27
N ALA A 11 34.02 -18.29 -34.45
CA ALA A 11 33.36 -17.02 -34.64
C ALA A 11 31.84 -17.25 -34.68
N PHE A 12 31.09 -16.46 -33.93
CA PHE A 12 29.63 -16.50 -33.96
C PHE A 12 29.12 -16.10 -35.34
N THR A 13 28.11 -16.80 -35.82
CA THR A 13 27.45 -16.45 -37.09
C THR A 13 26.46 -15.32 -36.89
N MET A 14 26.21 -14.51 -37.93
CA MET A 14 25.19 -13.46 -37.87
C MET A 14 23.79 -14.02 -37.53
N VAL A 15 23.51 -15.25 -38.00
CA VAL A 15 22.24 -15.94 -37.74
C VAL A 15 22.08 -16.30 -36.26
N GLU A 16 23.15 -16.76 -35.59
CA GLU A 16 23.13 -17.05 -34.16
C GLU A 16 22.83 -15.80 -33.35
N MET A 17 23.41 -14.65 -33.67
CA MET A 17 23.13 -13.38 -33.03
C MET A 17 21.68 -12.91 -33.25
N LEU A 18 21.15 -13.11 -34.49
CA LEU A 18 19.76 -12.76 -34.79
C LEU A 18 18.76 -13.60 -33.99
N ILE A 19 19.02 -14.89 -33.83
CA ILE A 19 18.16 -15.79 -33.03
C ILE A 19 18.20 -15.37 -31.57
N VAL A 20 19.36 -15.05 -31.01
CA VAL A 20 19.52 -14.63 -29.61
C VAL A 20 18.75 -13.36 -29.34
N ILE A 21 18.87 -12.31 -30.15
CA ILE A 21 18.13 -11.06 -29.95
C ILE A 21 16.62 -11.25 -30.13
N ALA A 22 16.20 -12.12 -31.04
CA ALA A 22 14.78 -12.44 -31.22
C ALA A 22 14.20 -13.12 -29.97
N VAL A 23 14.90 -14.10 -29.40
CA VAL A 23 14.47 -14.80 -28.18
C VAL A 23 14.44 -13.85 -26.99
N ILE A 24 15.47 -13.01 -26.81
CA ILE A 24 15.50 -11.99 -25.74
C ILE A 24 14.34 -11.03 -25.89
N GLY A 25 14.00 -10.60 -27.12
CA GLY A 25 12.88 -9.72 -27.38
C GLY A 25 11.54 -10.31 -26.95
N ILE A 26 11.29 -11.57 -27.30
CA ILE A 26 10.06 -12.28 -26.93
C ILE A 26 9.99 -12.49 -25.40
N MET A 27 11.08 -12.93 -24.77
CA MET A 27 11.12 -13.13 -23.32
C MET A 27 10.92 -11.82 -22.55
N SER A 28 11.52 -10.73 -23.02
CA SER A 28 11.36 -9.42 -22.40
C SER A 28 9.91 -8.96 -22.41
N ALA A 29 9.18 -9.18 -23.50
CA ALA A 29 7.77 -8.81 -23.60
C ALA A 29 6.90 -9.57 -22.59
N LEU A 30 7.14 -10.85 -22.39
CA LEU A 30 6.42 -11.69 -21.42
C LEU A 30 6.72 -11.27 -19.97
N VAL A 31 7.98 -10.96 -19.67
CA VAL A 31 8.43 -10.56 -18.34
C VAL A 31 7.79 -9.21 -17.94
N ILE A 32 7.76 -8.24 -18.83
CA ILE A 32 7.15 -6.91 -18.56
C ILE A 32 5.67 -7.05 -18.17
N SER A 33 4.91 -7.88 -18.89
CA SER A 33 3.51 -8.13 -18.60
C SER A 33 3.30 -8.75 -17.20
N ALA A 34 4.12 -9.75 -16.84
CA ALA A 34 4.06 -10.40 -15.53
C ALA A 34 4.39 -9.43 -14.38
N PHE A 35 5.40 -8.58 -14.55
CA PHE A 35 5.77 -7.57 -13.54
C PHE A 35 4.70 -6.49 -13.35
N SER A 36 4.04 -6.07 -14.41
CA SER A 36 2.94 -5.09 -14.32
C SER A 36 1.80 -5.60 -13.44
N ASN A 37 1.40 -6.86 -13.62
CA ASN A 37 0.34 -7.48 -12.83
C ASN A 37 0.75 -7.65 -11.35
N ALA A 38 1.97 -8.13 -11.10
CA ALA A 38 2.50 -8.27 -9.74
C ALA A 38 2.58 -6.94 -8.99
N ALA A 39 2.92 -5.85 -9.67
CA ALA A 39 2.95 -4.51 -9.08
C ALA A 39 1.54 -4.03 -8.67
N GLN A 40 0.51 -4.32 -9.45
CA GLN A 40 -0.88 -3.98 -9.11
C GLN A 40 -1.37 -4.78 -7.91
N ASP A 41 -1.09 -6.08 -7.87
CA ASP A 41 -1.48 -6.93 -6.74
C ASP A 41 -0.78 -6.50 -5.44
N THR A 42 0.50 -6.16 -5.51
CA THR A 42 1.24 -5.61 -4.36
C THR A 42 0.59 -4.34 -3.82
N ARG A 43 0.18 -3.43 -4.69
CA ARG A 43 -0.51 -2.19 -4.25
C ARG A 43 -1.82 -2.47 -3.55
N ARG A 44 -2.61 -3.44 -4.04
CA ARG A 44 -3.87 -3.87 -3.39
C ARG A 44 -3.61 -4.46 -1.99
N VAL A 45 -2.58 -5.27 -1.85
CA VAL A 45 -2.20 -5.85 -0.56
C VAL A 45 -1.77 -4.75 0.41
N VAL A 46 -0.92 -3.81 -0.02
CA VAL A 46 -0.49 -2.67 0.79
C VAL A 46 -1.68 -1.80 1.22
N ALA A 47 -2.62 -1.52 0.32
CA ALA A 47 -3.82 -0.75 0.63
C ALA A 47 -4.66 -1.43 1.74
N ARG A 48 -4.85 -2.74 1.65
CA ARG A 48 -5.57 -3.51 2.69
C ARG A 48 -4.82 -3.57 4.01
N GLN A 49 -3.50 -3.69 3.99
CA GLN A 49 -2.69 -3.63 5.20
C GLN A 49 -2.80 -2.27 5.90
N GLN A 50 -2.78 -1.19 5.14
CA GLN A 50 -2.97 0.15 5.67
C GLN A 50 -4.37 0.35 6.25
N GLN A 51 -5.41 -0.15 5.58
CA GLN A 51 -6.76 -0.17 6.11
C GLN A 51 -6.84 -0.93 7.44
N ALA A 52 -6.26 -2.12 7.50
CA ALA A 52 -6.25 -2.94 8.71
C ALA A 52 -5.47 -2.28 9.86
N ALA A 53 -4.34 -1.63 9.58
CA ALA A 53 -3.56 -0.91 10.58
C ALA A 53 -4.35 0.25 11.19
N VAL A 54 -5.02 1.06 10.36
CA VAL A 54 -5.87 2.17 10.84
C VAL A 54 -7.09 1.63 11.59
N GLN A 55 -7.74 0.56 11.12
CA GLN A 55 -8.85 -0.08 11.82
C GLN A 55 -8.44 -0.59 13.20
N ASN A 56 -7.28 -1.22 13.32
CA ASN A 56 -6.75 -1.70 14.59
C ASN A 56 -6.47 -0.53 15.55
N ALA A 57 -5.94 0.58 15.06
CA ALA A 57 -5.72 1.78 15.86
C ALA A 57 -7.04 2.38 16.35
N VAL A 58 -8.07 2.45 15.51
CA VAL A 58 -9.43 2.87 15.89
C VAL A 58 -10.00 1.96 16.97
N ASN A 59 -9.89 0.65 16.81
CA ASN A 59 -10.39 -0.31 17.78
C ASN A 59 -9.67 -0.20 19.13
N ALA A 60 -8.34 -0.03 19.11
CA ALA A 60 -7.55 0.16 20.33
C ALA A 60 -7.93 1.46 21.07
N TRP A 61 -8.11 2.56 20.33
CA TRP A 61 -8.57 3.82 20.88
C TRP A 61 -9.97 3.70 21.49
N VAL A 62 -10.92 3.10 20.77
CA VAL A 62 -12.29 2.89 21.24
C VAL A 62 -12.28 2.09 22.54
N ASN A 63 -11.54 0.99 22.61
CA ASN A 63 -11.43 0.17 23.79
C ASN A 63 -10.87 0.94 24.99
N SER A 64 -9.78 1.68 24.78
CA SER A 64 -9.13 2.46 25.84
C SER A 64 -10.05 3.56 26.38
N VAL A 65 -10.67 4.34 25.53
CA VAL A 65 -11.55 5.44 25.95
C VAL A 65 -12.86 4.92 26.53
N SER A 66 -13.40 3.84 25.98
CA SER A 66 -14.63 3.23 26.53
C SER A 66 -14.44 2.68 27.94
N GLN A 67 -13.27 2.14 28.27
CA GLN A 67 -12.95 1.69 29.62
C GLN A 67 -12.79 2.84 30.61
N GLN A 68 -12.31 4.00 30.17
CA GLN A 68 -12.06 5.15 31.04
C GLN A 68 -13.29 6.04 31.21
N GLN A 69 -14.04 6.28 30.15
CA GLN A 69 -15.11 7.30 30.11
C GLN A 69 -16.47 6.77 29.65
N GLY A 70 -16.55 5.49 29.32
CA GLY A 70 -17.76 4.87 28.80
C GLY A 70 -17.95 5.00 27.28
N LEU A 71 -18.74 4.09 26.72
CA LEU A 71 -18.94 3.95 25.28
C LEU A 71 -19.63 5.16 24.64
N ALA A 72 -20.57 5.80 25.34
CA ALA A 72 -21.28 6.97 24.84
C ALA A 72 -20.35 8.18 24.67
N GLN A 73 -19.45 8.37 25.62
CA GLN A 73 -18.46 9.46 25.57
C GLN A 73 -17.42 9.20 24.48
N ALA A 74 -16.93 7.97 24.34
CA ALA A 74 -16.03 7.58 23.27
C ALA A 74 -16.65 7.88 21.89
N ARG A 75 -17.92 7.55 21.69
CA ARG A 75 -18.66 7.87 20.45
C ARG A 75 -18.73 9.37 20.17
N ASN A 76 -19.06 10.15 21.20
CA ASN A 76 -19.13 11.60 21.05
C ASN A 76 -17.78 12.19 20.63
N LEU A 77 -16.70 11.81 21.30
CA LEU A 77 -15.34 12.27 20.96
C LEU A 77 -14.94 11.89 19.54
N TYR A 78 -15.22 10.66 19.12
CA TYR A 78 -14.93 10.20 17.76
C TYR A 78 -15.70 11.00 16.71
N ASN A 79 -16.98 11.27 16.94
CA ASN A 79 -17.82 12.01 15.99
C ASN A 79 -17.50 13.50 15.99
N LEU A 80 -17.07 14.09 17.12
CA LEU A 80 -16.61 15.48 17.20
C LEU A 80 -15.38 15.76 16.34
N ALA A 81 -14.55 14.75 16.05
CA ALA A 81 -13.41 14.90 15.14
C ALA A 81 -13.83 15.27 13.70
N GLY A 82 -15.09 15.09 13.34
CA GLY A 82 -15.77 15.66 12.16
C GLY A 82 -15.33 15.13 10.80
N SER A 83 -14.05 14.80 10.61
CA SER A 83 -13.48 14.37 9.33
C SER A 83 -12.62 13.13 9.47
N SER A 84 -12.38 12.41 8.36
CA SER A 84 -11.49 11.24 8.36
C SER A 84 -10.08 11.57 8.83
N LYS A 85 -9.55 12.72 8.43
CA LYS A 85 -8.25 13.23 8.90
C LYS A 85 -8.26 13.52 10.39
N GLY A 86 -9.30 14.17 10.91
CA GLY A 86 -9.46 14.46 12.34
C GLY A 86 -9.57 13.18 13.17
N ARG A 87 -10.31 12.17 12.70
CA ARG A 87 -10.39 10.84 13.32
C ARG A 87 -9.07 10.09 13.31
N LEU A 88 -8.31 10.20 12.22
CA LEU A 88 -6.97 9.64 12.16
C LEU A 88 -6.04 10.28 13.20
N GLN A 89 -6.10 11.59 13.35
CA GLN A 89 -5.33 12.31 14.37
C GLN A 89 -5.77 11.94 15.80
N LEU A 90 -7.05 11.66 16.02
CA LEU A 90 -7.57 11.22 17.32
C LEU A 90 -6.95 9.88 17.75
N VAL A 91 -6.72 8.97 16.81
CA VAL A 91 -6.14 7.64 17.07
C VAL A 91 -4.63 7.60 16.90
N GLN A 92 -3.97 8.75 16.74
CA GLN A 92 -2.52 8.85 16.46
C GLN A 92 -1.63 8.09 17.44
N THR A 93 -2.00 8.03 18.71
CA THR A 93 -1.24 7.36 19.77
C THR A 93 -1.16 5.83 19.57
N TYR A 94 -2.08 5.28 18.79
CA TYR A 94 -2.17 3.84 18.49
C TYR A 94 -1.66 3.50 17.07
N LEU A 95 -1.15 4.48 16.36
CA LEU A 95 -0.49 4.34 15.06
C LEU A 95 1.01 4.57 15.20
N ASP A 96 1.77 3.90 14.38
CA ASP A 96 3.19 4.18 14.20
C ASP A 96 3.38 5.60 13.65
N GLU A 97 4.33 6.35 14.22
CA GLU A 97 4.58 7.75 13.87
C GLU A 97 4.97 7.93 12.40
N ALA A 98 5.75 7.01 11.85
CA ALA A 98 6.12 7.03 10.44
C ALA A 98 4.90 6.82 9.53
N THR A 99 4.02 5.90 9.90
CA THR A 99 2.75 5.65 9.20
C THR A 99 1.82 6.84 9.26
N LEU A 100 1.68 7.46 10.44
CA LEU A 100 0.84 8.65 10.62
C LEU A 100 1.34 9.82 9.79
N SER A 101 2.63 10.13 9.87
CA SER A 101 3.25 11.23 9.12
C SER A 101 3.10 11.03 7.61
N HIS A 102 3.21 9.78 7.14
CA HIS A 102 3.04 9.42 5.74
C HIS A 102 1.59 9.64 5.25
N PHE A 103 0.58 9.31 6.06
CA PHE A 103 -0.81 9.61 5.76
C PHE A 103 -1.09 11.10 5.75
N LEU A 104 -0.61 11.83 6.77
CA LEU A 104 -0.85 13.27 6.87
C LEU A 104 -0.22 14.07 5.74
N ALA A 105 1.00 13.68 5.30
CA ALA A 105 1.70 14.32 4.20
C ALA A 105 0.99 14.12 2.84
N ASN A 106 0.30 13.00 2.64
CA ASN A 106 -0.39 12.67 1.38
C ASN A 106 -1.88 13.01 1.39
N THR A 107 -2.44 13.41 2.53
CA THR A 107 -3.86 13.76 2.68
C THR A 107 -4.09 15.24 2.36
N THR A 108 -4.60 15.53 1.18
CA THR A 108 -4.95 16.88 0.72
C THR A 108 -6.37 17.28 1.10
N ASN A 109 -7.29 16.32 1.19
CA ASN A 109 -8.68 16.53 1.56
C ASN A 109 -8.96 15.93 2.94
N ASN A 110 -9.61 16.69 3.82
CA ASN A 110 -9.91 16.25 5.19
C ASN A 110 -10.86 15.05 5.28
N GLY A 111 -11.68 14.81 4.25
CA GLY A 111 -12.58 13.66 4.16
C GLY A 111 -11.93 12.35 3.73
N GLU A 112 -10.76 12.43 3.09
CA GLU A 112 -10.09 11.30 2.44
C GLU A 112 -8.67 11.14 2.97
N VAL A 113 -8.38 10.04 3.63
CA VAL A 113 -7.03 9.75 4.10
C VAL A 113 -6.30 8.99 3.01
N LYS A 114 -5.22 9.57 2.48
CA LYS A 114 -4.40 9.00 1.40
C LYS A 114 -2.98 8.72 1.86
N SER A 115 -2.39 7.68 1.30
CA SER A 115 -0.94 7.43 1.33
C SER A 115 -0.39 7.50 -0.09
N ALA A 116 0.93 7.53 -0.25
CA ALA A 116 1.54 7.50 -1.58
C ALA A 116 1.18 6.23 -2.38
N ALA A 117 0.93 5.10 -1.69
CA ALA A 117 0.49 3.86 -2.32
C ALA A 117 -0.97 3.95 -2.77
N LEU A 118 -1.86 4.50 -1.93
CA LEU A 118 -3.28 4.70 -2.23
C LEU A 118 -3.48 5.72 -3.34
N SER A 119 -2.73 6.82 -3.33
CA SER A 119 -2.80 7.86 -4.38
C SER A 119 -2.48 7.33 -5.78
N LYS A 120 -1.61 6.32 -5.89
CA LYS A 120 -1.27 5.69 -7.18
C LYS A 120 -2.37 4.79 -7.73
N THR A 121 -3.31 4.37 -6.91
CA THR A 121 -4.46 3.54 -7.30
C THR A 121 -5.77 4.31 -7.25
N ASP A 122 -5.71 5.61 -7.00
CA ASP A 122 -6.85 6.51 -6.79
C ASP A 122 -7.80 6.03 -5.69
N GLN A 123 -7.22 5.36 -4.68
CA GLN A 123 -7.93 4.86 -3.52
C GLN A 123 -7.67 5.77 -2.31
N TYR A 124 -8.58 5.72 -1.33
CA TYR A 124 -8.45 6.44 -0.06
C TYR A 124 -9.12 5.67 1.07
N LEU A 125 -8.71 5.96 2.29
CA LEU A 125 -9.35 5.46 3.49
C LEU A 125 -10.39 6.47 3.98
N LEU A 126 -11.61 5.99 4.16
CA LEU A 126 -12.71 6.72 4.77
C LEU A 126 -12.90 6.21 6.20
N LEU A 127 -12.72 7.07 7.18
CA LEU A 127 -13.10 6.80 8.56
C LEU A 127 -14.53 7.33 8.74
N ASP A 128 -15.49 6.41 8.76
CA ASP A 128 -16.91 6.75 8.81
C ASP A 128 -17.34 7.21 10.21
N THR A 129 -18.50 7.82 10.30
CA THR A 129 -19.11 8.22 11.58
C THR A 129 -19.51 6.99 12.40
N TRP A 130 -19.32 7.11 13.70
CA TRP A 130 -19.72 6.04 14.60
C TRP A 130 -21.21 6.11 14.91
N SER A 131 -22.01 5.19 14.35
CA SER A 131 -23.44 5.08 14.59
C SER A 131 -23.75 4.38 15.94
N ALA A 132 -25.00 4.50 16.41
CA ALA A 132 -25.42 3.85 17.63
C ALA A 132 -25.44 2.32 17.56
N VAL A 133 -25.49 1.78 16.35
CA VAL A 133 -25.74 0.34 16.08
C VAL A 133 -24.44 -0.43 15.77
N SER A 134 -23.38 0.24 15.28
CA SER A 134 -22.15 -0.42 14.86
C SER A 134 -20.91 0.34 15.28
N TYR A 135 -19.84 -0.39 15.60
CA TYR A 135 -18.51 0.21 15.81
C TYR A 135 -18.01 0.95 14.58
N PRO A 136 -17.13 1.95 14.77
CA PRO A 136 -16.59 2.73 13.65
C PRO A 136 -15.78 1.84 12.73
N LYS A 137 -16.02 1.98 11.42
CA LYS A 137 -15.34 1.22 10.37
C LYS A 137 -14.44 2.14 9.56
N VAL A 138 -13.32 1.58 9.15
CA VAL A 138 -12.42 2.19 8.15
C VAL A 138 -12.69 1.50 6.82
N GLU A 139 -13.16 2.24 5.84
CA GLU A 139 -13.46 1.73 4.51
C GLU A 139 -12.37 2.14 3.52
N LEU A 140 -12.02 1.24 2.64
CA LEU A 140 -11.18 1.51 1.47
C LEU A 140 -12.10 1.80 0.28
N LYS A 141 -12.00 3.00 -0.24
CA LYS A 141 -12.78 3.49 -1.41
C LYS A 141 -11.88 3.69 -2.61
#